data_0ef9b39e62562642fcfac87f7d149b54
#
_entry.id   0ef9b39e62562642fcfac87f7d149b54
#
_cell.length_a   1.000
_cell.length_b   1.000
_cell.length_c   1.000
_cell.angle_alpha   90.00
_cell.angle_beta   90.00
_cell.angle_gamma   90.00
#
_symmetry.space_group_name_H-M   'P 1'
#
loop_
_entity.id
_entity.type
_entity.pdbx_description
1 polymer ?
#
loop_
_entity_poly.entity_id
_entity_poly.type
_entity_poly.pdbx_seq_one_letter_code
_entity_poly.pdbx_strand_id
1 'polypeptide(L)'
;MTIDNQTGLVLEGGGMRGVFTCGVLDYLMDHDIRFPYTIGVSAGACNGLSYMSRQRGRAKYSNIDLLEKYHYIGLKHLLKKRNILDFDLLFTEFPEHILPYDYQAYFDSPERYVMVTTNCLTGEADYFEEKKDKNRVIDIVRASSSLPFVCPIAYVDGIPMLDGGIVDSIPLQ
;
A
#
# COMPACT_ATOMS: atom_id res chain seq x y z
N MET A 1 5.50 24.93 -6.50
CA MET A 1 5.18 24.19 -7.75
C MET A 1 3.67 24.04 -7.78
N THR A 2 3.00 24.49 -8.84
CA THR A 2 1.53 24.33 -8.93
C THR A 2 1.24 23.01 -9.64
N ILE A 3 0.60 22.09 -8.96
CA ILE A 3 0.10 20.85 -9.56
C ILE A 3 -1.28 21.14 -10.12
N ASP A 4 -1.48 20.85 -11.39
CA ASP A 4 -2.78 21.05 -12.05
C ASP A 4 -3.70 19.84 -11.84
N ASN A 5 -4.97 19.96 -12.22
CA ASN A 5 -5.96 18.91 -12.04
C ASN A 5 -5.79 17.72 -13.02
N GLN A 6 -4.82 17.78 -13.92
CA GLN A 6 -4.51 16.72 -14.88
C GLN A 6 -3.26 15.94 -14.52
N THR A 7 -2.59 16.32 -13.42
CA THR A 7 -1.36 15.67 -12.96
C THR A 7 -1.68 14.58 -11.94
N GLY A 8 -1.22 13.36 -12.19
CA GLY A 8 -1.32 12.23 -11.29
C GLY A 8 0.04 11.79 -10.73
N LEU A 9 0.01 11.10 -9.60
CA LEU A 9 1.17 10.45 -8.99
C LEU A 9 1.01 8.94 -9.10
N VAL A 10 1.96 8.28 -9.77
CA VAL A 10 2.01 6.82 -9.88
C VAL A 10 3.09 6.27 -8.95
N LEU A 11 2.71 5.35 -8.07
CA LEU A 11 3.58 4.71 -7.09
C LEU A 11 3.73 3.23 -7.46
N GLU A 12 4.83 2.92 -8.13
CA GLU A 12 5.19 1.56 -8.53
C GLU A 12 5.36 0.64 -7.31
N GLY A 13 5.08 -0.65 -7.48
CA GLY A 13 5.43 -1.71 -6.54
C GLY A 13 6.95 -1.94 -6.46
N GLY A 14 7.37 -2.90 -5.65
CA GLY A 14 8.79 -3.28 -5.61
C GLY A 14 9.31 -3.67 -4.23
N GLY A 15 8.43 -3.97 -3.28
CA GLY A 15 8.81 -4.41 -1.93
C GLY A 15 9.75 -3.40 -1.27
N MET A 16 10.92 -3.86 -0.81
CA MET A 16 11.89 -3.00 -0.11
C MET A 16 12.48 -1.86 -0.96
N ARG A 17 12.38 -1.89 -2.28
CA ARG A 17 12.77 -0.75 -3.12
C ARG A 17 11.88 0.47 -2.87
N GLY A 18 10.66 0.26 -2.38
CA GLY A 18 9.74 1.32 -1.96
C GLY A 18 10.25 2.23 -0.83
N VAL A 19 11.35 1.87 -0.15
CA VAL A 19 12.02 2.76 0.82
C VAL A 19 12.46 4.08 0.18
N PHE A 20 12.92 4.06 -1.07
CA PHE A 20 13.22 5.29 -1.82
C PHE A 20 11.97 6.18 -1.94
N THR A 21 10.85 5.58 -2.28
CA THR A 21 9.56 6.27 -2.40
C THR A 21 9.13 6.93 -1.09
N CYS A 22 9.44 6.34 0.09
CA CYS A 22 9.13 6.95 1.38
C CYS A 22 9.77 8.34 1.52
N GLY A 23 11.05 8.48 1.11
CA GLY A 23 11.75 9.76 1.17
C GLY A 23 11.17 10.80 0.20
N VAL A 24 10.78 10.36 -0.99
CA VAL A 24 10.11 11.24 -1.98
C VAL A 24 8.76 11.73 -1.43
N LEU A 25 7.94 10.83 -0.89
CA LEU A 25 6.64 11.19 -0.32
C LEU A 25 6.76 12.10 0.89
N ASP A 26 7.74 11.87 1.77
CA ASP A 26 8.02 12.77 2.90
C ASP A 26 8.40 14.17 2.40
N TYR A 27 9.25 14.27 1.37
CA TYR A 27 9.61 15.54 0.75
C TYR A 27 8.37 16.26 0.17
N LEU A 28 7.50 15.55 -0.52
CA LEU A 28 6.26 16.11 -1.06
C LEU A 28 5.35 16.63 0.06
N MET A 29 5.25 15.90 1.18
CA MET A 29 4.49 16.34 2.35
C MET A 29 5.09 17.58 3.02
N ASP A 30 6.42 17.65 3.15
CA ASP A 30 7.14 18.80 3.73
C ASP A 30 6.93 20.08 2.91
N HIS A 31 6.67 19.96 1.61
CA HIS A 31 6.43 21.09 0.71
C HIS A 31 4.96 21.31 0.37
N ASP A 32 4.04 20.63 1.08
CA ASP A 32 2.59 20.63 0.84
C ASP A 32 2.20 20.41 -0.63
N ILE A 33 2.97 19.56 -1.32
CA ILE A 33 2.67 19.14 -2.69
C ILE A 33 1.63 18.04 -2.63
N ARG A 34 0.51 18.24 -3.32
CA ARG A 34 -0.63 17.32 -3.39
C ARG A 34 -0.98 17.02 -4.84
N PHE A 35 -1.20 15.76 -5.13
CA PHE A 35 -1.67 15.33 -6.44
C PHE A 35 -3.17 15.02 -6.36
N PRO A 36 -3.99 15.57 -7.26
CA PRO A 36 -5.44 15.33 -7.24
C PRO A 36 -5.79 13.85 -7.45
N TYR A 37 -4.89 13.10 -8.07
CA TYR A 37 -5.02 11.66 -8.31
C TYR A 37 -3.70 10.96 -7.96
N THR A 38 -3.79 9.93 -7.17
CA THR A 38 -2.66 9.06 -6.84
C THR A 38 -3.07 7.61 -7.07
N ILE A 39 -2.20 6.82 -7.68
CA ILE A 39 -2.41 5.39 -7.86
C ILE A 39 -1.19 4.62 -7.37
N GLY A 40 -1.42 3.54 -6.63
CA GLY A 40 -0.36 2.76 -6.01
C GLY A 40 -0.52 1.25 -6.20
N VAL A 41 0.62 0.57 -6.31
CA VAL A 41 0.71 -0.88 -6.48
C VAL A 41 1.63 -1.46 -5.41
N SER A 42 1.20 -2.53 -4.70
CA SER A 42 2.06 -3.25 -3.77
C SER A 42 2.68 -2.33 -2.69
N ALA A 43 4.00 -2.27 -2.57
CA ALA A 43 4.69 -1.32 -1.68
C ALA A 43 4.31 0.14 -1.97
N GLY A 44 4.04 0.49 -3.24
CA GLY A 44 3.52 1.80 -3.63
C GLY A 44 2.13 2.06 -3.05
N ALA A 45 1.26 1.04 -3.00
CA ALA A 45 -0.05 1.14 -2.35
C ALA A 45 0.08 1.37 -0.83
N CYS A 46 0.98 0.66 -0.15
CA CYS A 46 1.24 0.87 1.28
C CYS A 46 1.79 2.28 1.58
N ASN A 47 2.76 2.73 0.79
CA ASN A 47 3.39 4.04 0.97
C ASN A 47 2.42 5.18 0.65
N GLY A 48 1.61 5.01 -0.39
CA GLY A 48 0.59 5.96 -0.80
C GLY A 48 -0.45 6.21 0.29
N LEU A 49 -0.87 5.20 1.06
CA LEU A 49 -1.76 5.40 2.20
C LEU A 49 -1.17 6.39 3.22
N SER A 50 0.13 6.28 3.54
CA SER A 50 0.79 7.23 4.46
C SER A 50 0.84 8.66 3.89
N TYR A 51 1.02 8.80 2.58
CA TYR A 51 0.98 10.09 1.89
C TYR A 51 -0.43 10.70 1.88
N MET A 52 -1.45 9.90 1.59
CA MET A 52 -2.85 10.32 1.54
C MET A 52 -3.38 10.75 2.92
N SER A 53 -2.97 10.09 4.00
CA SER A 53 -3.30 10.47 5.37
C SER A 53 -2.38 11.57 5.95
N ARG A 54 -1.42 12.07 5.16
CA ARG A 54 -0.44 13.10 5.57
C ARG A 54 0.38 12.71 6.80
N GLN A 55 0.57 11.42 7.04
CA GLN A 55 1.39 10.92 8.14
C GLN A 55 2.88 10.85 7.75
N ARG A 56 3.52 12.02 7.76
CA ARG A 56 4.95 12.16 7.43
C ARG A 56 5.83 11.25 8.27
N GLY A 57 6.79 10.59 7.63
CA GLY A 57 7.72 9.66 8.26
C GLY A 57 7.12 8.28 8.55
N ARG A 58 5.79 8.10 8.47
CA ARG A 58 5.13 6.84 8.77
C ARG A 58 5.59 5.70 7.86
N ALA A 59 5.66 5.94 6.56
CA ALA A 59 6.12 4.94 5.59
C ALA A 59 7.57 4.53 5.85
N LYS A 60 8.46 5.49 6.11
CA LYS A 60 9.87 5.22 6.48
C LYS A 60 9.95 4.40 7.77
N TYR A 61 9.23 4.80 8.81
CA TYR A 61 9.25 4.11 10.10
C TYR A 61 8.74 2.67 9.97
N SER A 62 7.66 2.45 9.21
CA SER A 62 7.15 1.10 8.93
C SER A 62 8.15 0.24 8.17
N ASN A 63 8.74 0.77 7.09
CA ASN A 63 9.58 -0.02 6.19
C ASN A 63 11.03 -0.23 6.67
N ILE A 64 11.54 0.63 7.55
CA ILE A 64 12.92 0.55 8.06
C ILE A 64 12.92 0.18 9.54
N ASP A 65 12.41 1.08 10.41
CA ASP A 65 12.58 0.96 11.85
C ASP A 65 11.79 -0.25 12.42
N LEU A 66 10.54 -0.46 11.97
CA LEU A 66 9.74 -1.62 12.38
C LEU A 66 10.23 -2.92 11.73
N LEU A 67 10.78 -2.87 10.51
CA LEU A 67 11.38 -4.06 9.90
C LEU A 67 12.59 -4.53 10.70
N GLU A 68 13.47 -3.61 11.11
CA GLU A 68 14.61 -3.92 11.94
C GLU A 68 14.18 -4.48 13.31
N LYS A 69 13.16 -3.90 13.92
CA LYS A 69 12.67 -4.30 15.23
C LYS A 69 11.94 -5.65 15.22
N TYR A 70 11.04 -5.88 14.25
CA TYR A 70 10.13 -7.03 14.26
C TYR A 70 10.53 -8.12 13.28
N HIS A 71 11.44 -7.83 12.35
CA HIS A 71 11.88 -8.78 11.32
C HIS A 71 10.71 -9.45 10.58
N TYR A 72 9.67 -8.67 10.24
CA TYR A 72 8.43 -9.17 9.66
C TYR A 72 8.55 -9.65 8.21
N ILE A 73 9.75 -9.53 7.61
CA ILE A 73 10.11 -10.11 6.30
C ILE A 73 11.22 -11.13 6.50
N GLY A 74 11.08 -12.32 5.93
CA GLY A 74 12.18 -13.27 5.91
C GLY A 74 11.75 -14.72 5.75
N LEU A 75 12.73 -15.57 5.35
CA LEU A 75 12.53 -16.99 5.12
C LEU A 75 12.04 -17.78 6.35
N LYS A 76 12.32 -17.28 7.57
CA LYS A 76 11.79 -17.87 8.81
C LYS A 76 10.26 -17.90 8.86
N HIS A 77 9.60 -16.89 8.29
CA HIS A 77 8.15 -16.84 8.20
C HIS A 77 7.63 -17.82 7.14
N LEU A 78 8.36 -17.97 6.03
CA LEU A 78 8.02 -18.95 4.99
C LEU A 78 7.98 -20.38 5.54
N LEU A 79 8.96 -20.76 6.38
CA LEU A 79 9.02 -22.08 6.99
C LEU A 79 7.92 -22.31 8.05
N LYS A 80 7.53 -21.28 8.79
CA LYS A 80 6.53 -21.39 9.87
C LYS A 80 5.09 -21.15 9.41
N LYS A 81 4.87 -20.15 8.59
CA LYS A 81 3.54 -19.65 8.20
C LYS A 81 3.27 -19.82 6.69
N ARG A 82 4.22 -20.37 5.92
CA ARG A 82 4.20 -20.42 4.44
C ARG A 82 4.08 -19.05 3.75
N ASN A 83 4.51 -18.00 4.45
CA ASN A 83 4.50 -16.61 3.98
C ASN A 83 5.86 -15.98 4.23
N ILE A 84 6.34 -15.16 3.31
CA ILE A 84 7.59 -14.41 3.49
C ILE A 84 7.38 -13.14 4.33
N LEU A 85 6.14 -12.62 4.36
CA LEU A 85 5.70 -11.44 5.12
C LEU A 85 4.79 -11.88 6.27
N ASP A 86 4.94 -11.26 7.44
CA ASP A 86 3.97 -11.40 8.52
C ASP A 86 2.80 -10.43 8.27
N PHE A 87 1.78 -10.90 7.54
CA PHE A 87 0.62 -10.11 7.11
C PHE A 87 -0.22 -9.60 8.29
N ASP A 88 -0.36 -10.40 9.34
CA ASP A 88 -1.16 -10.00 10.50
C ASP A 88 -0.47 -8.86 11.25
N LEU A 89 0.85 -8.95 11.40
CA LEU A 89 1.64 -7.88 12.01
C LEU A 89 1.58 -6.60 11.16
N LEU A 90 1.74 -6.73 9.84
CA LEU A 90 1.86 -5.59 8.93
C LEU A 90 0.52 -4.87 8.71
N PHE A 91 -0.58 -5.62 8.54
CA PHE A 91 -1.87 -5.07 8.12
C PHE A 91 -2.93 -5.04 9.25
N THR A 92 -2.62 -5.58 10.43
CA THR A 92 -3.51 -5.51 11.59
C THR A 92 -2.81 -4.83 12.77
N GLU A 93 -1.72 -5.43 13.31
CA GLU A 93 -1.08 -4.91 14.51
C GLU A 93 -0.45 -3.53 14.31
N PHE A 94 0.22 -3.30 13.18
CA PHE A 94 0.85 -2.00 12.92
C PHE A 94 -0.19 -0.89 12.84
N PRO A 95 -1.21 -0.94 11.95
CA PRO A 95 -2.13 0.17 11.80
C PRO A 95 -3.10 0.37 12.98
N GLU A 96 -3.34 -0.67 13.80
CA GLU A 96 -4.26 -0.58 14.94
C GLU A 96 -3.53 -0.22 16.25
N HIS A 97 -2.31 -0.73 16.50
CA HIS A 97 -1.71 -0.69 17.84
C HIS A 97 -0.29 -0.14 17.89
N ILE A 98 0.57 -0.47 16.93
CA ILE A 98 2.01 -0.17 17.00
C ILE A 98 2.34 1.14 16.32
N LEU A 99 1.75 1.41 15.18
CA LEU A 99 1.90 2.61 14.38
C LEU A 99 0.53 3.02 13.84
N PRO A 100 -0.36 3.57 14.68
CA PRO A 100 -1.74 3.84 14.32
C PRO A 100 -1.88 4.61 13.01
N TYR A 101 -2.80 4.12 12.16
CA TYR A 101 -3.10 4.77 10.90
C TYR A 101 -4.27 5.75 11.06
N ASP A 102 -4.11 6.94 10.56
CA ASP A 102 -5.17 7.97 10.60
C ASP A 102 -6.15 7.77 9.44
N TYR A 103 -7.11 6.87 9.66
CA TYR A 103 -8.18 6.59 8.69
C TYR A 103 -9.06 7.82 8.44
N GLN A 104 -9.27 8.66 9.48
CA GLN A 104 -10.11 9.83 9.31
C GLN A 104 -9.46 10.84 8.37
N ALA A 105 -8.18 11.15 8.57
CA ALA A 105 -7.42 12.03 7.67
C ALA A 105 -7.39 11.48 6.23
N TYR A 106 -7.30 10.15 6.07
CA TYR A 106 -7.38 9.51 4.76
C TYR A 106 -8.76 9.68 4.12
N PHE A 107 -9.83 9.44 4.86
CA PHE A 107 -11.21 9.53 4.34
C PHE A 107 -11.62 10.97 4.00
N ASP A 108 -11.14 11.93 4.78
CA ASP A 108 -11.40 13.36 4.58
C ASP A 108 -10.52 13.99 3.48
N SER A 109 -9.48 13.29 3.03
CA SER A 109 -8.62 13.75 1.94
C SER A 109 -9.44 13.95 0.66
N PRO A 110 -9.39 15.13 0.02
CA PRO A 110 -10.13 15.40 -1.22
C PRO A 110 -9.53 14.72 -2.44
N GLU A 111 -8.28 14.27 -2.34
CA GLU A 111 -7.56 13.64 -3.43
C GLU A 111 -8.09 12.21 -3.65
N ARG A 112 -8.14 11.78 -4.90
CA ARG A 112 -8.48 10.40 -5.24
C ARG A 112 -7.27 9.49 -5.03
N TYR A 113 -7.51 8.33 -4.46
CA TYR A 113 -6.49 7.30 -4.28
C TYR A 113 -6.96 5.95 -4.76
N VAL A 114 -6.25 5.39 -5.73
CA VAL A 114 -6.53 4.08 -6.32
C VAL A 114 -5.44 3.09 -5.95
N MET A 115 -5.84 1.89 -5.56
CA MET A 115 -4.95 0.76 -5.27
C MET A 115 -5.21 -0.35 -6.29
N VAL A 116 -4.15 -0.92 -6.85
CA VAL A 116 -4.23 -1.91 -7.93
C VAL A 116 -4.02 -3.31 -7.37
N THR A 117 -4.84 -4.25 -7.80
CA THR A 117 -4.72 -5.68 -7.51
C THR A 117 -4.83 -6.50 -8.79
N THR A 118 -4.44 -7.76 -8.74
CA THR A 118 -4.68 -8.74 -9.80
C THR A 118 -5.83 -9.65 -9.41
N ASN A 119 -6.89 -9.68 -10.21
CA ASN A 119 -8.04 -10.55 -10.01
C ASN A 119 -7.69 -11.99 -10.42
N CYS A 120 -7.75 -12.93 -9.47
CA CYS A 120 -7.40 -14.32 -9.74
C CYS A 120 -8.42 -15.08 -10.60
N LEU A 121 -9.62 -14.56 -10.77
CA LEU A 121 -10.66 -15.21 -11.59
C LEU A 121 -10.57 -14.80 -13.06
N THR A 122 -10.23 -13.53 -13.33
CA THR A 122 -10.14 -12.98 -14.68
C THR A 122 -8.73 -12.91 -15.23
N GLY A 123 -7.72 -12.82 -14.34
CA GLY A 123 -6.33 -12.55 -14.69
C GLY A 123 -6.07 -11.10 -15.09
N GLU A 124 -6.99 -10.19 -14.82
CA GLU A 124 -6.92 -8.77 -15.16
C GLU A 124 -6.62 -7.92 -13.91
N ALA A 125 -6.24 -6.65 -14.11
CA ALA A 125 -6.07 -5.71 -13.02
C ALA A 125 -7.42 -5.16 -12.56
N ASP A 126 -7.63 -5.13 -11.24
CA ASP A 126 -8.73 -4.40 -10.62
C ASP A 126 -8.19 -3.15 -9.91
N TYR A 127 -8.92 -2.04 -10.08
CA TYR A 127 -8.58 -0.71 -9.57
C TYR A 127 -9.59 -0.31 -8.52
N PHE A 128 -9.15 -0.23 -7.27
CA PHE A 128 -10.01 0.05 -6.13
C PHE A 128 -9.80 1.45 -5.57
N GLU A 129 -10.88 2.17 -5.38
CA GLU A 129 -10.94 3.41 -4.61
C GLU A 129 -11.88 3.18 -3.41
N GLU A 130 -11.39 3.40 -2.18
CA GLU A 130 -12.18 3.22 -0.95
C GLU A 130 -11.94 4.39 0.00
N LYS A 131 -13.01 5.05 0.43
CA LYS A 131 -12.98 6.25 1.26
C LYS A 131 -13.96 6.22 2.45
N LYS A 132 -14.46 5.01 2.81
CA LYS A 132 -15.51 4.90 3.84
C LYS A 132 -15.29 3.74 4.80
N ASP A 133 -14.80 2.61 4.32
CA ASP A 133 -14.66 1.38 5.11
C ASP A 133 -13.17 1.04 5.32
N LYS A 134 -12.71 1.20 6.56
CA LYS A 134 -11.33 0.90 6.93
C LYS A 134 -10.95 -0.58 6.70
N ASN A 135 -11.89 -1.51 6.93
CA ASN A 135 -11.61 -2.93 6.74
C ASN A 135 -11.40 -3.24 5.27
N ARG A 136 -12.22 -2.64 4.41
CA ARG A 136 -12.07 -2.78 2.96
C ARG A 136 -10.79 -2.14 2.44
N VAL A 137 -10.34 -1.00 3.00
CA VAL A 137 -9.00 -0.43 2.70
C VAL A 137 -7.89 -1.43 3.05
N ILE A 138 -7.97 -2.07 4.22
CA ILE A 138 -7.00 -3.08 4.64
C ILE A 138 -7.02 -4.28 3.69
N ASP A 139 -8.19 -4.78 3.33
CA ASP A 139 -8.32 -5.93 2.41
C ASP A 139 -7.71 -5.62 1.05
N ILE A 140 -7.96 -4.43 0.50
CA ILE A 140 -7.40 -3.99 -0.79
C ILE A 140 -5.86 -3.87 -0.72
N VAL A 141 -5.31 -3.23 0.31
CA VAL A 141 -3.86 -3.06 0.41
C VAL A 141 -3.13 -4.37 0.69
N ARG A 142 -3.76 -5.29 1.46
CA ARG A 142 -3.28 -6.67 1.63
C ARG A 142 -3.25 -7.40 0.28
N ALA A 143 -4.32 -7.31 -0.49
CA ALA A 143 -4.42 -7.91 -1.81
C ALA A 143 -3.36 -7.36 -2.76
N SER A 144 -3.21 -6.03 -2.81
CA SER A 144 -2.17 -5.36 -3.61
C SER A 144 -0.73 -5.79 -3.24
N SER A 145 -0.53 -6.34 -2.04
CA SER A 145 0.78 -6.79 -1.53
C SER A 145 0.93 -8.31 -1.49
N SER A 146 -0.04 -9.08 -2.01
CA SER A 146 -0.07 -10.54 -1.96
C SER A 146 0.70 -11.16 -3.13
N LEU A 147 2.02 -11.31 -2.97
CA LEU A 147 2.88 -11.93 -3.99
C LEU A 147 2.58 -13.43 -4.13
N PRO A 148 2.52 -13.98 -5.37
CA PRO A 148 2.29 -15.40 -5.61
C PRO A 148 3.33 -16.26 -4.91
N PHE A 149 2.91 -17.42 -4.40
CA PHE A 149 3.73 -18.46 -3.77
C PHE A 149 4.38 -18.11 -2.44
N VAL A 150 4.57 -16.83 -2.14
CA VAL A 150 5.30 -16.35 -0.93
C VAL A 150 4.43 -15.57 0.04
N CYS A 151 3.21 -15.21 -0.37
CA CYS A 151 2.20 -14.55 0.45
C CYS A 151 0.86 -15.28 0.35
N PRO A 152 -0.04 -15.11 1.35
CA PRO A 152 -1.39 -15.67 1.25
C PRO A 152 -2.18 -14.94 0.16
N ILE A 153 -3.12 -15.64 -0.46
CA ILE A 153 -4.15 -15.00 -1.30
C ILE A 153 -5.02 -14.14 -0.37
N ALA A 154 -5.22 -12.90 -0.74
CA ALA A 154 -6.16 -12.01 -0.06
C ALA A 154 -7.50 -11.97 -0.81
N TYR A 155 -8.54 -11.53 -0.12
CA TYR A 155 -9.87 -11.44 -0.70
C TYR A 155 -10.38 -10.01 -0.58
N VAL A 156 -10.93 -9.49 -1.68
CA VAL A 156 -11.65 -8.20 -1.69
C VAL A 156 -13.06 -8.51 -2.19
N ASP A 157 -14.07 -8.17 -1.39
CA ASP A 157 -15.48 -8.45 -1.68
C ASP A 157 -15.75 -9.94 -2.02
N GLY A 158 -15.00 -10.85 -1.40
CA GLY A 158 -15.10 -12.30 -1.62
C GLY A 158 -14.38 -12.82 -2.89
N ILE A 159 -13.75 -11.95 -3.66
CA ILE A 159 -12.98 -12.30 -4.86
C ILE A 159 -11.51 -12.51 -4.47
N PRO A 160 -10.86 -13.63 -4.86
CA PRO A 160 -9.45 -13.85 -4.58
C PRO A 160 -8.59 -12.92 -5.44
N MET A 161 -7.65 -12.23 -4.77
CA MET A 161 -6.77 -11.23 -5.35
C MET A 161 -5.31 -11.51 -5.02
N LEU A 162 -4.44 -11.06 -5.89
CA LEU A 162 -2.98 -11.06 -5.73
C LEU A 162 -2.39 -9.67 -5.99
N ASP A 163 -1.08 -9.55 -5.81
CA ASP A 163 -0.32 -8.30 -6.03
C ASP A 163 -0.60 -7.71 -7.42
N GLY A 164 -0.94 -6.42 -7.46
CA GLY A 164 -1.27 -5.72 -8.69
C GLY A 164 -0.10 -5.65 -9.68
N GLY A 165 1.13 -5.73 -9.17
CA GLY A 165 2.34 -5.72 -10.00
C GLY A 165 2.51 -6.93 -10.92
N ILE A 166 1.64 -7.96 -10.80
CA ILE A 166 1.64 -9.09 -11.71
C ILE A 166 1.14 -8.69 -13.11
N VAL A 167 0.10 -7.85 -13.14
CA VAL A 167 -0.59 -7.47 -14.39
C VAL A 167 -0.29 -6.02 -14.76
N ASP A 168 -0.31 -5.10 -13.79
CA ASP A 168 -0.11 -3.67 -14.04
C ASP A 168 0.76 -3.04 -12.94
N SER A 169 2.08 -3.15 -13.10
CA SER A 169 3.04 -2.66 -12.11
C SER A 169 3.23 -1.14 -12.15
N ILE A 170 2.97 -0.50 -13.29
CA ILE A 170 3.05 0.95 -13.52
C ILE A 170 1.78 1.40 -14.24
N PRO A 171 0.67 1.62 -13.51
CA PRO A 171 -0.65 1.87 -14.06
C PRO A 171 -0.74 3.29 -14.67
N LEU A 172 -0.45 3.38 -15.98
CA LEU A 172 -0.45 4.62 -16.77
C LEU A 172 -1.67 4.76 -17.69
N GLN A 173 -2.62 3.83 -17.64
CA GLN A 173 -3.82 3.82 -18.51
C GLN A 173 -4.96 4.63 -17.91
#